data_619bd8ccc36465ba419102ecf2e0d5f4
#
_entry.id   619bd8ccc36465ba419102ecf2e0d5f4
#
_cell.length_a   1.000
_cell.length_b   1.000
_cell.length_c   1.000
_cell.angle_alpha   90.00
_cell.angle_beta   90.00
_cell.angle_gamma   90.00
#
_symmetry.space_group_name_H-M   'P 1'
#
loop_
_entity.id
_entity.type
_entity.pdbx_description
1 polymer ?
#
loop_
_entity_poly.entity_id
_entity_poly.type
_entity_poly.pdbx_seq_one_letter_code
_entity_poly.pdbx_strand_id
1 'polypeptide(L)'
;MSPLLWAAQGVTHGDGYRTAPSAGALYPLELYVATSAGFFHYVPRGHRLARLGNTDLRAAIQTAALGQAGIGSAGAVFVVAAVYQRTAAKYGAARGARYVHIEVGHAAQNLLLEAAALGLGAVPVGAFDDSALARALSLPAEQAPLYLIPVGEPLR
;
A
#
# COMPACT_ATOMS: atom_id res chain seq x y z
N MET A 1 13.64 0.55 -0.82
CA MET A 1 12.35 -0.01 -0.34
C MET A 1 12.05 0.36 1.12
N SER A 2 12.96 0.15 2.08
CA SER A 2 12.76 0.45 3.51
C SER A 2 12.30 1.89 3.80
N PRO A 3 12.95 2.96 3.27
CA PRO A 3 12.49 4.33 3.51
C PRO A 3 11.08 4.59 2.99
N LEU A 4 10.69 4.03 1.84
CA LEU A 4 9.36 4.18 1.26
C LEU A 4 8.25 3.63 2.17
N LEU A 5 8.48 2.46 2.76
CA LEU A 5 7.54 1.84 3.71
C LEU A 5 7.40 2.67 4.98
N TRP A 6 8.53 3.16 5.49
CA TRP A 6 8.53 4.03 6.67
C TRP A 6 7.83 5.36 6.40
N ALA A 7 8.11 5.99 5.26
CA ALA A 7 7.44 7.23 4.85
C ALA A 7 5.91 7.06 4.79
N ALA A 8 5.42 5.92 4.27
CA ALA A 8 3.99 5.65 4.16
C ALA A 8 3.31 5.41 5.52
N GLN A 9 3.88 4.55 6.39
CA GLN A 9 3.20 4.05 7.59
C GLN A 9 4.16 3.77 8.77
N GLY A 10 5.38 4.34 8.77
CA GLY A 10 6.35 4.16 9.84
C GLY A 10 5.86 4.71 11.18
N VAL A 11 6.22 4.05 12.27
CA VAL A 11 5.92 4.49 13.64
C VAL A 11 6.89 5.61 14.01
N THR A 12 6.37 6.78 14.40
CA THR A 12 7.14 7.99 14.72
C THR A 12 7.20 8.29 16.22
N HIS A 13 6.33 7.66 17.02
CA HIS A 13 6.23 7.92 18.46
C HIS A 13 5.97 6.63 19.25
N GLY A 14 6.37 6.60 20.51
CA GLY A 14 6.21 5.44 21.40
C GLY A 14 4.75 4.98 21.56
N ASP A 15 3.78 5.90 21.48
CA ASP A 15 2.34 5.62 21.50
C ASP A 15 1.81 4.99 20.20
N GLY A 16 2.67 4.77 19.21
CA GLY A 16 2.32 4.12 17.96
C GLY A 16 1.80 5.05 16.87
N TYR A 17 1.92 6.38 17.02
CA TYR A 17 1.63 7.32 15.94
C TYR A 17 2.53 7.07 14.74
N ARG A 18 1.97 7.27 13.54
CA ARG A 18 2.65 6.97 12.27
C ARG A 18 2.93 8.24 11.48
N THR A 19 3.75 8.10 10.45
CA THR A 19 4.07 9.15 9.48
C THR A 19 2.83 9.72 8.78
N ALA A 20 1.85 8.86 8.44
CA ALA A 20 0.57 9.30 7.91
C ALA A 20 -0.44 9.48 9.04
N PRO A 21 -1.16 10.63 9.11
CA PRO A 21 -2.21 10.85 10.10
C PRO A 21 -3.42 9.94 9.83
N SER A 22 -3.98 9.39 10.90
CA SER A 22 -5.16 8.52 10.86
C SER A 22 -6.27 9.05 11.76
N ALA A 23 -7.50 9.03 11.29
CA ALA A 23 -8.66 9.44 12.08
C ALA A 23 -8.77 8.59 13.36
N GLY A 24 -8.68 9.26 14.51
CA GLY A 24 -8.71 8.60 15.82
C GLY A 24 -7.55 7.65 16.09
N ALA A 25 -6.46 7.75 15.33
CA ALA A 25 -5.30 6.85 15.38
C ALA A 25 -5.69 5.37 15.22
N LEU A 26 -6.69 5.07 14.35
CA LEU A 26 -7.23 3.72 14.17
C LEU A 26 -6.46 2.89 13.14
N TYR A 27 -5.68 3.55 12.27
CA TYR A 27 -4.76 2.93 11.30
C TYR A 27 -5.38 1.75 10.53
N PRO A 28 -6.43 2.00 9.72
CA PRO A 28 -7.10 0.96 8.95
C PRO A 28 -6.24 0.38 7.83
N LEU A 29 -5.12 1.03 7.45
CA LEU A 29 -4.35 0.65 6.29
C LEU A 29 -3.41 -0.53 6.56
N GLU A 30 -3.35 -1.42 5.58
CA GLU A 30 -2.37 -2.49 5.45
C GLU A 30 -1.51 -2.23 4.20
N LEU A 31 -0.20 -2.31 4.35
CA LEU A 31 0.74 -2.01 3.28
C LEU A 31 1.49 -3.28 2.87
N TYR A 32 1.42 -3.60 1.58
CA TYR A 32 2.11 -4.75 1.00
C TYR A 32 3.10 -4.28 -0.06
N VAL A 33 4.05 -5.15 -0.39
CA VAL A 33 4.98 -4.92 -1.50
C VAL A 33 5.26 -6.22 -2.25
N ALA A 34 5.11 -6.17 -3.56
CA ALA A 34 5.49 -7.21 -4.49
C ALA A 34 6.81 -6.83 -5.19
N THR A 35 7.73 -7.78 -5.25
CA THR A 35 9.02 -7.65 -5.93
C THR A 35 9.34 -8.95 -6.68
N SER A 36 10.44 -8.98 -7.45
CA SER A 36 10.95 -10.23 -8.04
C SER A 36 11.32 -11.30 -6.99
N ALA A 37 11.60 -10.89 -5.75
CA ALA A 37 11.94 -11.80 -4.65
C ALA A 37 10.74 -12.36 -3.89
N GLY A 38 9.51 -11.90 -4.22
CA GLY A 38 8.28 -12.37 -3.59
C GLY A 38 7.34 -11.28 -3.12
N PHE A 39 6.39 -11.65 -2.28
CA PHE A 39 5.34 -10.80 -1.74
C PHE A 39 5.47 -10.66 -0.23
N PHE A 40 5.29 -9.44 0.27
CA PHE A 40 5.57 -9.10 1.66
C PHE A 40 4.49 -8.20 2.24
N HIS A 41 4.23 -8.34 3.54
CA HIS A 41 3.42 -7.43 4.34
C HIS A 41 4.31 -6.56 5.23
N TYR A 42 4.08 -5.27 5.24
CA TYR A 42 4.78 -4.34 6.12
C TYR A 42 4.17 -4.32 7.51
N VAL A 43 5.00 -4.56 8.52
CA VAL A 43 4.63 -4.48 9.94
C VAL A 43 5.24 -3.20 10.51
N PRO A 44 4.45 -2.13 10.72
CA PRO A 44 4.98 -0.83 11.15
C PRO A 44 5.72 -0.89 12.48
N ARG A 45 5.17 -1.61 13.46
CA ARG A 45 5.85 -1.82 14.74
C ARG A 45 7.11 -2.67 14.53
N GLY A 46 8.26 -2.06 14.79
CA GLY A 46 9.56 -2.69 14.57
C GLY A 46 10.05 -2.59 13.12
N HIS A 47 9.36 -1.87 12.24
CA HIS A 47 9.76 -1.59 10.86
C HIS A 47 10.22 -2.83 10.11
N ARG A 48 9.35 -3.84 10.02
CA ARG A 48 9.68 -5.16 9.46
C ARG A 48 8.84 -5.51 8.25
N LEU A 49 9.39 -6.36 7.40
CA LEU A 49 8.67 -7.04 6.32
C LEU A 49 8.44 -8.50 6.71
N ALA A 50 7.19 -8.91 6.77
CA ALA A 50 6.80 -10.30 6.86
C ALA A 50 6.66 -10.87 5.44
N ARG A 51 7.41 -11.91 5.11
CA ARG A 51 7.30 -12.60 3.83
C ARG A 51 6.02 -13.43 3.80
N LEU A 52 5.17 -13.22 2.81
CA LEU A 52 3.94 -13.99 2.59
C LEU A 52 4.12 -15.08 1.52
N GLY A 53 5.01 -14.86 0.56
CA GLY A 53 5.30 -15.81 -0.51
C GLY A 53 6.58 -15.49 -1.27
N ASN A 54 7.07 -16.47 -2.04
CA ASN A 54 8.27 -16.34 -2.85
C ASN A 54 7.96 -16.05 -4.34
N THR A 55 6.68 -16.02 -4.71
CA THR A 55 6.24 -15.80 -6.10
C THR A 55 6.28 -14.32 -6.42
N ASP A 56 6.81 -13.99 -7.59
CA ASP A 56 6.72 -12.65 -8.17
C ASP A 56 5.28 -12.41 -8.65
N LEU A 57 4.54 -11.55 -7.95
CA LEU A 57 3.15 -11.26 -8.25
C LEU A 57 2.94 -10.03 -9.15
N ARG A 58 4.02 -9.32 -9.58
CA ARG A 58 3.89 -8.06 -10.32
C ARG A 58 3.13 -8.22 -11.63
N ALA A 59 3.32 -9.33 -12.36
CA ALA A 59 2.56 -9.63 -13.59
C ALA A 59 1.06 -9.89 -13.30
N ALA A 60 0.74 -10.60 -12.22
CA ALA A 60 -0.64 -10.82 -11.80
C ALA A 60 -1.32 -9.51 -11.35
N ILE A 61 -0.60 -8.64 -10.64
CA ILE A 61 -1.06 -7.30 -10.28
C ILE A 61 -1.32 -6.47 -11.55
N GLN A 62 -0.42 -6.49 -12.53
CA GLN A 62 -0.60 -5.80 -13.81
C GLN A 62 -1.87 -6.28 -14.53
N THR A 63 -2.12 -7.57 -14.55
CA THR A 63 -3.34 -8.14 -15.16
C THR A 63 -4.59 -7.62 -14.46
N ALA A 64 -4.63 -7.64 -13.12
CA ALA A 64 -5.73 -7.10 -12.34
C ALA A 64 -5.89 -5.57 -12.52
N ALA A 65 -4.79 -4.87 -12.78
CA ALA A 65 -4.75 -3.44 -13.07
C ALA A 65 -4.97 -3.12 -14.56
N LEU A 66 -5.80 -3.90 -15.25
CA LEU A 66 -6.23 -3.66 -16.64
C LEU A 66 -5.06 -3.61 -17.64
N GLY A 67 -3.98 -4.32 -17.38
CA GLY A 67 -2.81 -4.38 -18.24
C GLY A 67 -1.97 -3.12 -18.28
N GLN A 68 -2.14 -2.18 -17.34
CA GLN A 68 -1.41 -0.91 -17.34
C GLN A 68 0.11 -1.13 -17.38
N ALA A 69 0.76 -0.46 -18.34
CA ALA A 69 2.19 -0.56 -18.55
C ALA A 69 2.99 -0.08 -17.32
N GLY A 70 4.18 -0.67 -17.12
CA GLY A 70 5.07 -0.29 -16.03
C GLY A 70 4.84 -1.03 -14.70
N ILE A 71 3.65 -1.59 -14.44
CA ILE A 71 3.39 -2.32 -13.19
C ILE A 71 4.23 -3.61 -13.13
N GLY A 72 4.17 -4.43 -14.16
CA GLY A 72 4.89 -5.71 -14.21
C GLY A 72 6.41 -5.58 -14.27
N SER A 73 6.91 -4.47 -14.81
CA SER A 73 8.35 -4.16 -14.91
C SER A 73 8.91 -3.30 -13.78
N ALA A 74 8.06 -2.77 -12.91
CA ALA A 74 8.50 -1.98 -11.76
C ALA A 74 9.45 -2.76 -10.85
N GLY A 75 10.43 -2.10 -10.25
CA GLY A 75 11.32 -2.72 -9.25
C GLY A 75 10.55 -3.25 -8.05
N ALA A 76 9.51 -2.54 -7.64
CA ALA A 76 8.56 -2.94 -6.60
C ALA A 76 7.18 -2.38 -6.90
N VAL A 77 6.11 -3.09 -6.51
CA VAL A 77 4.74 -2.58 -6.53
C VAL A 77 4.23 -2.57 -5.10
N PHE A 78 3.99 -1.36 -4.58
CA PHE A 78 3.36 -1.18 -3.28
C PHE A 78 1.85 -1.28 -3.45
N VAL A 79 1.20 -1.99 -2.54
CA VAL A 79 -0.26 -2.16 -2.51
C VAL A 79 -0.75 -1.63 -1.17
N VAL A 80 -1.66 -0.67 -1.23
CA VAL A 80 -2.35 -0.17 -0.05
C VAL A 80 -3.73 -0.81 0.00
N ALA A 81 -3.99 -1.59 1.03
CA ALA A 81 -5.29 -2.16 1.34
C ALA A 81 -5.82 -1.56 2.65
N ALA A 82 -7.11 -1.72 2.91
CA ALA A 82 -7.72 -1.22 4.13
C ALA A 82 -8.70 -2.21 4.76
N VAL A 83 -8.74 -2.22 6.09
CA VAL A 83 -9.77 -2.83 6.92
C VAL A 83 -10.75 -1.73 7.34
N TYR A 84 -11.77 -1.49 6.55
CA TYR A 84 -12.76 -0.42 6.77
C TYR A 84 -13.42 -0.49 8.13
N GLN A 85 -13.62 -1.70 8.64
CA GLN A 85 -14.29 -1.94 9.92
C GLN A 85 -13.57 -1.28 11.10
N ARG A 86 -12.25 -1.14 11.06
CA ARG A 86 -11.48 -0.47 12.12
C ARG A 86 -11.95 0.98 12.33
N THR A 87 -12.23 1.69 11.24
CA THR A 87 -12.67 3.09 11.29
C THR A 87 -14.18 3.19 11.42
N ALA A 88 -14.93 2.30 10.75
CA ALA A 88 -16.39 2.26 10.79
C ALA A 88 -16.94 1.97 12.19
N ALA A 89 -16.26 1.16 12.99
CA ALA A 89 -16.65 0.86 14.37
C ALA A 89 -16.77 2.12 15.25
N LYS A 90 -15.95 3.16 14.99
CA LYS A 90 -15.99 4.42 15.75
C LYS A 90 -16.84 5.50 15.08
N TYR A 91 -16.83 5.58 13.75
CA TYR A 91 -17.38 6.73 13.02
C TYR A 91 -18.61 6.38 12.16
N GLY A 92 -19.02 5.11 12.13
CA GLY A 92 -20.05 4.62 11.22
C GLY A 92 -19.51 4.39 9.80
N ALA A 93 -20.22 3.60 9.00
CA ALA A 93 -19.73 3.14 7.69
C ALA A 93 -19.39 4.29 6.72
N ALA A 94 -20.32 5.21 6.49
CA ALA A 94 -20.11 6.29 5.50
C ALA A 94 -18.98 7.25 5.86
N ARG A 95 -18.91 7.69 7.13
CA ARG A 95 -17.86 8.59 7.60
C ARG A 95 -16.53 7.86 7.74
N GLY A 96 -16.57 6.61 8.19
CA GLY A 96 -15.38 5.75 8.28
C GLY A 96 -14.73 5.54 6.93
N ALA A 97 -15.49 5.24 5.88
CA ALA A 97 -14.98 5.10 4.52
C ALA A 97 -14.29 6.38 4.01
N ARG A 98 -14.91 7.55 4.26
CA ARG A 98 -14.29 8.84 3.91
C ARG A 98 -12.90 9.00 4.55
N TYR A 99 -12.78 8.68 5.84
CA TYR A 99 -11.53 8.83 6.57
C TYR A 99 -10.46 7.84 6.08
N VAL A 100 -10.86 6.62 5.73
CA VAL A 100 -9.96 5.63 5.12
C VAL A 100 -9.39 6.17 3.81
N HIS A 101 -10.23 6.71 2.92
CA HIS A 101 -9.77 7.23 1.62
C HIS A 101 -8.84 8.45 1.79
N ILE A 102 -9.11 9.32 2.76
CA ILE A 102 -8.21 10.44 3.09
C ILE A 102 -6.86 9.91 3.56
N GLU A 103 -6.84 8.91 4.45
CA GLU A 103 -5.61 8.32 4.98
C GLU A 103 -4.79 7.61 3.90
N VAL A 104 -5.45 6.90 2.96
CA VAL A 104 -4.78 6.31 1.79
C VAL A 104 -4.01 7.37 1.01
N GLY A 105 -4.65 8.52 0.76
CA GLY A 105 -4.01 9.65 0.08
C GLY A 105 -2.78 10.16 0.83
N HIS A 106 -2.86 10.30 2.16
CA HIS A 106 -1.73 10.74 2.99
C HIS A 106 -0.55 9.76 2.91
N ALA A 107 -0.82 8.46 3.10
CA ALA A 107 0.21 7.43 3.08
C ALA A 107 0.86 7.30 1.69
N ALA A 108 0.05 7.34 0.63
CA ALA A 108 0.53 7.30 -0.74
C ALA A 108 1.38 8.53 -1.07
N GLN A 109 0.94 9.73 -0.69
CA GLN A 109 1.69 10.96 -0.95
C GLN A 109 3.06 10.96 -0.24
N ASN A 110 3.12 10.48 1.00
CA ASN A 110 4.39 10.33 1.70
C ASN A 110 5.35 9.40 0.96
N LEU A 111 4.85 8.26 0.46
CA LEU A 111 5.65 7.32 -0.33
C LEU A 111 6.14 7.95 -1.64
N LEU A 112 5.28 8.70 -2.35
CA LEU A 112 5.62 9.37 -3.60
C LEU A 112 6.70 10.45 -3.39
N LEU A 113 6.60 11.23 -2.30
CA LEU A 113 7.60 12.25 -1.94
C LEU A 113 8.94 11.61 -1.61
N GLU A 114 8.93 10.51 -0.85
CA GLU A 114 10.16 9.78 -0.54
C GLU A 114 10.77 9.13 -1.79
N ALA A 115 9.95 8.58 -2.70
CA ALA A 115 10.43 8.05 -3.97
C ALA A 115 11.14 9.14 -4.78
N ALA A 116 10.54 10.32 -4.89
CA ALA A 116 11.15 11.46 -5.57
C ALA A 116 12.46 11.90 -4.92
N ALA A 117 12.53 11.94 -3.59
CA ALA A 117 13.74 12.28 -2.84
C ALA A 117 14.88 11.26 -3.06
N LEU A 118 14.52 10.00 -3.31
CA LEU A 118 15.46 8.93 -3.64
C LEU A 118 15.81 8.85 -5.13
N GLY A 119 15.30 9.74 -5.97
CA GLY A 119 15.52 9.72 -7.42
C GLY A 119 14.78 8.58 -8.14
N LEU A 120 13.73 8.02 -7.52
CA LEU A 120 12.93 6.95 -8.09
C LEU A 120 11.68 7.50 -8.77
N GLY A 121 11.23 6.82 -9.85
CA GLY A 121 9.93 7.02 -10.45
C GLY A 121 8.85 6.24 -9.69
N ALA A 122 7.70 6.88 -9.47
CA ALA A 122 6.56 6.24 -8.83
C ALA A 122 5.26 6.79 -9.43
N VAL A 123 4.28 5.92 -9.69
CA VAL A 123 2.99 6.29 -10.27
C VAL A 123 1.85 5.72 -9.43
N PRO A 124 0.92 6.56 -8.94
CA PRO A 124 -0.25 6.06 -8.21
C PRO A 124 -1.31 5.56 -9.19
N VAL A 125 -1.80 4.33 -8.99
CA VAL A 125 -2.80 3.67 -9.84
C VAL A 125 -4.01 3.27 -9.01
N GLY A 126 -5.16 3.87 -9.31
CA GLY A 126 -6.46 3.56 -8.69
C GLY A 126 -7.40 2.76 -9.59
N ALA A 127 -7.02 2.52 -10.86
CA ALA A 127 -7.86 1.80 -11.81
C ALA A 127 -7.44 0.33 -11.90
N PHE A 128 -8.18 -0.55 -11.25
CA PHE A 128 -7.99 -2.00 -11.26
C PHE A 128 -9.31 -2.72 -10.91
N ASP A 129 -9.38 -4.02 -11.18
CA ASP A 129 -10.45 -4.89 -10.68
C ASP A 129 -10.11 -5.30 -9.23
N ASP A 130 -10.87 -4.77 -8.27
CA ASP A 130 -10.66 -4.98 -6.82
C ASP A 130 -10.67 -6.47 -6.48
N SER A 131 -11.64 -7.23 -7.04
CA SER A 131 -11.82 -8.65 -6.76
C SER A 131 -10.69 -9.48 -7.35
N ALA A 132 -10.27 -9.18 -8.58
CA ALA A 132 -9.15 -9.87 -9.23
C ALA A 132 -7.84 -9.59 -8.47
N LEU A 133 -7.61 -8.35 -8.04
CA LEU A 133 -6.44 -7.96 -7.29
C LEU A 133 -6.39 -8.62 -5.92
N ALA A 134 -7.50 -8.61 -5.17
CA ALA A 134 -7.60 -9.26 -3.87
C ALA A 134 -7.31 -10.78 -3.97
N ARG A 135 -7.86 -11.46 -5.00
CA ARG A 135 -7.59 -12.88 -5.26
C ARG A 135 -6.12 -13.13 -5.63
N ALA A 136 -5.56 -12.33 -6.54
CA ALA A 136 -4.16 -12.48 -6.99
C ALA A 136 -3.17 -12.35 -5.81
N LEU A 137 -3.48 -11.49 -4.84
CA LEU A 137 -2.66 -11.24 -3.66
C LEU A 137 -3.03 -12.14 -2.46
N SER A 138 -4.10 -12.93 -2.57
CA SER A 138 -4.66 -13.71 -1.45
C SER A 138 -4.91 -12.84 -0.21
N LEU A 139 -5.46 -11.66 -0.40
CA LEU A 139 -5.76 -10.75 0.71
C LEU A 139 -6.84 -11.36 1.63
N PRO A 140 -6.75 -11.14 2.95
CA PRO A 140 -7.84 -11.45 3.88
C PRO A 140 -9.17 -10.84 3.44
N ALA A 141 -10.27 -11.53 3.68
CA ALA A 141 -11.60 -11.12 3.19
C ALA A 141 -12.08 -9.76 3.71
N GLU A 142 -11.57 -9.33 4.87
CA GLU A 142 -11.86 -8.03 5.47
C GLU A 142 -11.04 -6.87 4.89
N GLN A 143 -10.11 -7.16 4.00
CA GLN A 143 -9.22 -6.17 3.39
C GLN A 143 -9.64 -5.85 1.97
N ALA A 144 -9.82 -4.58 1.68
CA ALA A 144 -10.08 -4.07 0.33
C ALA A 144 -8.81 -3.40 -0.23
N PRO A 145 -8.32 -3.79 -1.42
CA PRO A 145 -7.23 -3.06 -2.07
C PRO A 145 -7.74 -1.70 -2.54
N LEU A 146 -6.96 -0.64 -2.33
CA LEU A 146 -7.37 0.74 -2.62
C LEU A 146 -6.41 1.49 -3.54
N TYR A 147 -5.12 1.15 -3.51
CA TYR A 147 -4.14 1.85 -4.33
C TYR A 147 -2.95 0.96 -4.66
N LEU A 148 -2.46 1.08 -5.88
CA LEU A 148 -1.20 0.49 -6.33
C LEU A 148 -0.20 1.61 -6.60
N ILE A 149 1.05 1.40 -6.21
CA ILE A 149 2.13 2.35 -6.47
C ILE A 149 3.33 1.55 -6.98
N PRO A 150 3.44 1.32 -8.31
CA PRO A 150 4.67 0.82 -8.91
C PRO A 150 5.78 1.84 -8.74
N VAL A 151 6.95 1.36 -8.34
CA VAL A 151 8.15 2.16 -8.11
C VAL A 151 9.34 1.51 -8.81
N GLY A 152 10.14 2.30 -9.49
CA GLY A 152 11.31 1.85 -10.22
C GLY A 152 12.27 2.98 -10.56
N GLU A 153 13.31 2.66 -11.29
CA GLU A 153 14.17 3.69 -11.88
C GLU A 153 13.40 4.43 -12.99
N PRO A 154 13.45 5.76 -13.03
CA PRO A 154 12.80 6.51 -14.09
C PRO A 154 13.46 6.19 -15.44
N LEU A 155 12.63 6.06 -16.48
CA LEU A 155 13.15 5.98 -17.86
C LEU A 155 13.89 7.28 -18.17
N ARG A 156 15.11 7.14 -18.64
CA ARG A 156 15.93 8.27 -19.11
C ARG A 156 15.56 8.65 -20.52
#